data_faa0f2e3e172b661d4ffd1728a37a7c0
#
_entry.id   faa0f2e3e172b661d4ffd1728a37a7c0
#
_cell.length_a   1.000
_cell.length_b   1.000
_cell.length_c   1.000
_cell.angle_alpha   90.00
_cell.angle_beta   90.00
_cell.angle_gamma   90.00
#
_symmetry.space_group_name_H-M   'P 1'
#
loop_
_entity.id
_entity.type
_entity.pdbx_description
1 polymer ?
#
loop_
_entity_poly.entity_id
_entity_poly.type
_entity_poly.pdbx_seq_one_letter_code
_entity_poly.pdbx_strand_id
1 'polypeptide(L)'
;FMSSGKGIGMKITIYSCSSEEEGYLEELRRKYGVELFPTKKPPTAETAALAGGSQCISIVTTAMDEELLKIYHNAGVRFISTRSIGYDHIDLKAAERLGMHIGNVSYSPNSVADYTVMLMLMAIRRVKAILLRSANQDYSLRGLQGLEMHNLTVGVIGTGRIGRNDSVKKIAGYVSLPELLRQSDLITLHMPATEENFHMIRRDTILQMKDGVILVNTARGSLIHTGDFLAAVESGKIGGAALDVVEGEEDLYYKDLKSKVLDNRGLALLKSYPNVLVTPHMAFHTNQAVKDMAENSVKSCVLFSKGEEIPWQII
;
A
#
# COMPACT_ATOMS: atom_id res chain seq x y z
N PHE A 1 -19.24 -44.38 -24.98
CA PHE A 1 -20.00 -43.18 -24.75
C PHE A 1 -19.37 -42.48 -23.53
N MET A 2 -18.41 -41.60 -23.78
CA MET A 2 -17.87 -40.73 -22.74
C MET A 2 -18.70 -39.44 -22.77
N SER A 3 -19.50 -39.24 -21.74
CA SER A 3 -20.21 -38.02 -21.48
C SER A 3 -19.20 -36.90 -21.19
N SER A 4 -19.03 -35.99 -22.14
CA SER A 4 -18.30 -34.74 -21.91
C SER A 4 -19.19 -33.84 -21.08
N GLY A 5 -19.13 -33.98 -19.74
CA GLY A 5 -19.64 -32.97 -18.84
C GLY A 5 -18.85 -31.69 -19.05
N LYS A 6 -19.42 -30.72 -19.74
CA LYS A 6 -18.97 -29.33 -19.65
C LYS A 6 -19.14 -28.91 -18.19
N GLY A 7 -18.07 -29.03 -17.40
CA GLY A 7 -18.02 -28.42 -16.08
C GLY A 7 -18.29 -26.94 -16.26
N ILE A 8 -19.31 -26.44 -15.56
CA ILE A 8 -19.53 -24.98 -15.45
C ILE A 8 -18.23 -24.42 -14.91
N GLY A 9 -17.51 -23.68 -15.75
CA GLY A 9 -16.19 -23.13 -15.39
C GLY A 9 -16.37 -22.27 -14.12
N MET A 10 -15.45 -22.41 -13.18
CA MET A 10 -15.44 -21.61 -11.96
C MET A 10 -15.49 -20.11 -12.35
N LYS A 11 -16.47 -19.38 -11.81
CA LYS A 11 -16.65 -17.96 -12.01
C LYS A 11 -15.97 -17.15 -10.92
N ILE A 12 -15.16 -16.15 -11.32
CA ILE A 12 -14.52 -15.19 -10.40
C ILE A 12 -14.88 -13.79 -10.88
N THR A 13 -15.49 -12.99 -10.00
CA THR A 13 -15.75 -11.57 -10.29
C THR A 13 -14.59 -10.71 -9.77
N ILE A 14 -14.02 -9.88 -10.66
CA ILE A 14 -12.87 -9.04 -10.37
C ILE A 14 -13.32 -7.59 -10.34
N TYR A 15 -13.43 -7.03 -9.13
CA TYR A 15 -13.85 -5.64 -8.89
C TYR A 15 -12.66 -4.67 -9.01
N SER A 16 -12.95 -3.41 -9.32
CA SER A 16 -11.93 -2.35 -9.48
C SER A 16 -10.78 -2.78 -10.39
N CYS A 17 -11.09 -3.52 -11.46
CA CYS A 17 -10.09 -4.01 -12.41
C CYS A 17 -9.54 -2.84 -13.21
N SER A 18 -8.22 -2.64 -13.17
CA SER A 18 -7.55 -1.61 -13.96
C SER A 18 -7.32 -2.08 -15.41
N SER A 19 -7.03 -1.12 -16.30
CA SER A 19 -6.68 -1.43 -17.71
C SER A 19 -5.41 -2.25 -17.83
N GLU A 20 -4.47 -2.05 -16.92
CA GLU A 20 -3.20 -2.79 -16.85
C GLU A 20 -3.45 -4.26 -16.45
N GLU A 21 -4.36 -4.49 -15.49
CA GLU A 21 -4.75 -5.84 -15.08
C GLU A 21 -5.52 -6.57 -16.18
N GLU A 22 -6.42 -5.89 -16.91
CA GLU A 22 -7.17 -6.48 -18.02
C GLU A 22 -6.26 -7.18 -19.04
N GLY A 23 -5.06 -6.62 -19.28
CA GLY A 23 -4.07 -7.19 -20.19
C GLY A 23 -3.59 -8.61 -19.79
N TYR A 24 -3.66 -8.97 -18.51
CA TYR A 24 -3.23 -10.28 -18.03
C TYR A 24 -4.36 -11.29 -17.92
N LEU A 25 -5.64 -10.84 -17.91
CA LEU A 25 -6.77 -11.72 -17.61
C LEU A 25 -6.94 -12.87 -18.62
N GLU A 26 -6.66 -12.64 -19.90
CA GLU A 26 -6.81 -13.67 -20.92
C GLU A 26 -5.76 -14.80 -20.75
N GLU A 27 -4.53 -14.46 -20.36
CA GLU A 27 -3.51 -15.44 -19.98
C GLU A 27 -3.97 -16.24 -18.77
N LEU A 28 -4.54 -15.58 -17.73
CA LEU A 28 -5.00 -16.22 -16.50
C LEU A 28 -6.23 -17.11 -16.74
N ARG A 29 -7.18 -16.73 -17.60
CA ARG A 29 -8.31 -17.58 -18.00
C ARG A 29 -7.81 -18.92 -18.57
N ARG A 30 -6.85 -18.84 -19.51
CA ARG A 30 -6.26 -20.06 -20.13
C ARG A 30 -5.45 -20.86 -19.14
N LYS A 31 -4.63 -20.22 -18.32
CA LYS A 31 -3.75 -20.88 -17.36
C LYS A 31 -4.50 -21.67 -16.29
N TYR A 32 -5.60 -21.10 -15.78
CA TYR A 32 -6.35 -21.70 -14.66
C TYR A 32 -7.67 -22.36 -15.07
N GLY A 33 -8.11 -22.22 -16.31
CA GLY A 33 -9.37 -22.79 -16.81
C GLY A 33 -10.60 -22.19 -16.12
N VAL A 34 -10.60 -20.89 -15.85
CA VAL A 34 -11.65 -20.17 -15.10
C VAL A 34 -12.32 -19.10 -15.94
N GLU A 35 -13.52 -18.74 -15.58
CA GLU A 35 -14.24 -17.59 -16.14
C GLU A 35 -13.99 -16.35 -15.27
N LEU A 36 -13.36 -15.31 -15.84
CA LEU A 36 -13.07 -14.07 -15.16
C LEU A 36 -14.01 -12.95 -15.63
N PHE A 37 -14.71 -12.32 -14.70
CA PHE A 37 -15.66 -11.24 -14.96
C PHE A 37 -15.10 -9.92 -14.38
N PRO A 38 -14.28 -9.16 -15.15
CA PRO A 38 -13.75 -7.90 -14.68
C PRO A 38 -14.81 -6.80 -14.70
N THR A 39 -14.74 -5.93 -13.71
CA THR A 39 -15.51 -4.68 -13.66
C THR A 39 -14.66 -3.56 -13.10
N LYS A 40 -14.77 -2.35 -13.66
CA LYS A 40 -14.12 -1.14 -13.13
C LYS A 40 -14.81 -0.63 -11.85
N LYS A 41 -16.03 -1.12 -11.56
CA LYS A 41 -16.77 -0.70 -10.37
C LYS A 41 -16.16 -1.32 -9.10
N PRO A 42 -16.12 -0.57 -7.99
CA PRO A 42 -15.75 -1.13 -6.70
C PRO A 42 -16.82 -2.08 -6.17
N PRO A 43 -16.48 -2.95 -5.20
CA PRO A 43 -17.48 -3.76 -4.50
C PRO A 43 -18.27 -2.87 -3.55
N THR A 44 -19.54 -2.64 -3.88
CA THR A 44 -20.52 -1.89 -3.06
C THR A 44 -21.81 -2.69 -2.97
N ALA A 45 -22.77 -2.22 -2.19
CA ALA A 45 -24.09 -2.84 -2.12
C ALA A 45 -24.79 -2.89 -3.49
N GLU A 46 -24.70 -1.81 -4.28
CA GLU A 46 -25.29 -1.71 -5.61
C GLU A 46 -24.62 -2.62 -6.63
N THR A 47 -23.34 -2.94 -6.45
CA THR A 47 -22.59 -3.78 -7.38
C THR A 47 -22.53 -5.24 -6.97
N ALA A 48 -23.09 -5.61 -5.82
CA ALA A 48 -23.07 -6.98 -5.30
C ALA A 48 -23.73 -8.00 -6.26
N ALA A 49 -24.75 -7.58 -7.02
CA ALA A 49 -25.40 -8.41 -8.03
C ALA A 49 -24.43 -8.93 -9.11
N LEU A 50 -23.31 -8.23 -9.37
CA LEU A 50 -22.26 -8.67 -10.31
C LEU A 50 -21.52 -9.93 -9.82
N ALA A 51 -21.50 -10.17 -8.51
CA ALA A 51 -20.94 -11.38 -7.91
C ALA A 51 -21.87 -12.61 -8.06
N GLY A 52 -23.08 -12.44 -8.53
CA GLY A 52 -24.07 -13.53 -8.64
C GLY A 52 -23.50 -14.74 -9.39
N GLY A 53 -23.53 -15.92 -8.72
CA GLY A 53 -22.94 -17.17 -9.22
C GLY A 53 -21.42 -17.31 -9.01
N SER A 54 -20.74 -16.34 -8.40
CA SER A 54 -19.34 -16.43 -8.02
C SER A 54 -19.21 -16.77 -6.53
N GLN A 55 -18.57 -17.89 -6.20
CA GLN A 55 -18.19 -18.18 -4.82
C GLN A 55 -16.98 -17.37 -4.36
N CYS A 56 -16.19 -16.89 -5.30
CA CYS A 56 -14.98 -16.11 -5.06
C CYS A 56 -15.05 -14.76 -5.76
N ILE A 57 -14.65 -13.73 -5.06
CA ILE A 57 -14.44 -12.40 -5.64
C ILE A 57 -13.01 -11.92 -5.40
N SER A 58 -12.54 -11.09 -6.31
CA SER A 58 -11.26 -10.40 -6.19
C SER A 58 -11.49 -8.89 -6.08
N ILE A 59 -10.97 -8.29 -5.03
CA ILE A 59 -11.11 -6.86 -4.72
C ILE A 59 -9.74 -6.18 -4.62
N VAL A 60 -9.69 -4.85 -4.44
CA VAL A 60 -8.45 -4.12 -4.12
C VAL A 60 -8.55 -3.61 -2.67
N THR A 61 -8.75 -2.32 -2.44
CA THR A 61 -8.70 -1.70 -1.11
C THR A 61 -10.03 -1.07 -0.67
N THR A 62 -11.14 -1.46 -1.30
CA THR A 62 -12.45 -1.00 -0.86
C THR A 62 -12.78 -1.55 0.52
N ALA A 63 -13.23 -0.68 1.42
CA ALA A 63 -13.63 -1.09 2.76
C ALA A 63 -14.76 -2.13 2.71
N MET A 64 -14.55 -3.25 3.38
CA MET A 64 -15.48 -4.37 3.51
C MET A 64 -15.89 -4.48 4.99
N ASP A 65 -16.84 -3.64 5.39
CA ASP A 65 -17.44 -3.68 6.71
C ASP A 65 -18.43 -4.86 6.88
N GLU A 66 -18.94 -5.05 8.07
CA GLU A 66 -19.87 -6.15 8.37
C GLU A 66 -21.11 -6.13 7.50
N GLU A 67 -21.69 -4.96 7.19
CA GLU A 67 -22.90 -4.86 6.38
C GLU A 67 -22.62 -5.29 4.93
N LEU A 68 -21.52 -4.81 4.37
CA LEU A 68 -21.15 -5.17 3.00
C LEU A 68 -20.75 -6.64 2.89
N LEU A 69 -20.03 -7.19 3.86
CA LEU A 69 -19.72 -8.62 3.94
C LEU A 69 -20.99 -9.49 3.97
N LYS A 70 -22.03 -9.11 4.74
CA LYS A 70 -23.33 -9.81 4.77
C LYS A 70 -23.99 -9.80 3.38
N ILE A 71 -23.96 -8.68 2.67
CA ILE A 71 -24.54 -8.58 1.33
C ILE A 71 -23.86 -9.55 0.37
N TYR A 72 -22.52 -9.58 0.35
CA TYR A 72 -21.77 -10.49 -0.51
C TYR A 72 -21.90 -11.96 -0.10
N HIS A 73 -21.96 -12.25 1.20
CA HIS A 73 -22.24 -13.59 1.70
C HIS A 73 -23.62 -14.10 1.22
N ASN A 74 -24.66 -13.25 1.29
CA ASN A 74 -26.00 -13.56 0.81
C ASN A 74 -26.07 -13.72 -0.71
N ALA A 75 -25.19 -13.04 -1.47
CA ALA A 75 -25.02 -13.24 -2.90
C ALA A 75 -24.29 -14.55 -3.27
N GLY A 76 -23.84 -15.32 -2.29
CA GLY A 76 -23.18 -16.62 -2.48
C GLY A 76 -21.65 -16.58 -2.39
N VAL A 77 -21.04 -15.44 -2.10
CA VAL A 77 -19.58 -15.32 -1.93
C VAL A 77 -19.15 -16.02 -0.64
N ARG A 78 -18.07 -16.79 -0.71
CA ARG A 78 -17.45 -17.52 0.41
C ARG A 78 -15.98 -17.21 0.59
N PHE A 79 -15.34 -16.73 -0.45
CA PHE A 79 -13.92 -16.33 -0.43
C PHE A 79 -13.72 -14.96 -1.06
N ILE A 80 -13.00 -14.09 -0.37
CA ILE A 80 -12.57 -12.79 -0.87
C ILE A 80 -11.05 -12.78 -0.94
N SER A 81 -10.51 -12.58 -2.15
CA SER A 81 -9.09 -12.34 -2.34
C SER A 81 -8.85 -10.85 -2.56
N THR A 82 -8.14 -10.20 -1.64
CA THR A 82 -7.72 -8.81 -1.88
C THR A 82 -6.40 -8.76 -2.66
N ARG A 83 -6.36 -7.98 -3.77
CA ARG A 83 -5.17 -7.72 -4.58
C ARG A 83 -4.26 -6.68 -3.92
N SER A 84 -3.99 -6.90 -2.64
CA SER A 84 -3.09 -6.06 -1.83
C SER A 84 -2.37 -6.92 -0.80
N ILE A 85 -1.21 -6.49 -0.31
CA ILE A 85 -0.54 -7.15 0.82
C ILE A 85 -1.28 -6.79 2.11
N GLY A 86 -1.63 -5.51 2.29
CA GLY A 86 -2.44 -5.06 3.43
C GLY A 86 -3.91 -5.47 3.28
N TYR A 87 -4.55 -5.74 4.38
CA TYR A 87 -5.95 -6.15 4.47
C TYR A 87 -6.73 -5.39 5.54
N ASP A 88 -6.20 -4.27 5.96
CA ASP A 88 -6.76 -3.40 7.01
C ASP A 88 -8.16 -2.88 6.67
N HIS A 89 -8.53 -2.90 5.39
CA HIS A 89 -9.84 -2.49 4.86
C HIS A 89 -10.92 -3.57 4.97
N ILE A 90 -10.62 -4.76 5.55
CA ILE A 90 -11.59 -5.86 5.67
C ILE A 90 -11.83 -6.15 7.16
N ASP A 91 -13.10 -6.16 7.58
CA ASP A 91 -13.48 -6.60 8.92
C ASP A 91 -13.38 -8.14 9.03
N LEU A 92 -12.18 -8.60 9.44
CA LEU A 92 -11.89 -10.02 9.58
C LEU A 92 -12.80 -10.71 10.61
N LYS A 93 -13.14 -10.03 11.70
CA LYS A 93 -14.01 -10.60 12.74
C LYS A 93 -15.43 -10.84 12.21
N ALA A 94 -15.94 -9.92 11.42
CA ALA A 94 -17.23 -10.08 10.76
C ALA A 94 -17.18 -11.19 9.70
N ALA A 95 -16.11 -11.26 8.89
CA ALA A 95 -15.92 -12.31 7.90
C ALA A 95 -15.91 -13.71 8.54
N GLU A 96 -15.18 -13.87 9.65
CA GLU A 96 -15.11 -15.13 10.41
C GLU A 96 -16.48 -15.54 10.96
N ARG A 97 -17.24 -14.61 11.56
CA ARG A 97 -18.62 -14.87 12.02
C ARG A 97 -19.58 -15.32 10.89
N LEU A 98 -19.36 -14.86 9.68
CA LEU A 98 -20.13 -15.23 8.50
C LEU A 98 -19.64 -16.54 7.84
N GLY A 99 -18.54 -17.13 8.32
CA GLY A 99 -17.92 -18.29 7.69
C GLY A 99 -17.33 -17.98 6.31
N MET A 100 -16.94 -16.74 6.08
CA MET A 100 -16.21 -16.31 4.88
C MET A 100 -14.73 -16.44 5.08
N HIS A 101 -14.01 -16.82 4.03
CA HIS A 101 -12.56 -16.88 4.02
C HIS A 101 -11.98 -15.66 3.32
N ILE A 102 -10.89 -15.16 3.86
CA ILE A 102 -10.18 -14.00 3.33
C ILE A 102 -8.75 -14.40 3.00
N GLY A 103 -8.30 -14.00 1.82
CA GLY A 103 -6.90 -14.13 1.42
C GLY A 103 -6.38 -12.81 0.87
N ASN A 104 -5.11 -12.55 1.11
CA ASN A 104 -4.38 -11.44 0.48
C ASN A 104 -3.51 -11.97 -0.68
N VAL A 105 -2.59 -11.16 -1.17
CA VAL A 105 -1.62 -11.57 -2.20
C VAL A 105 -0.21 -11.20 -1.76
N SER A 106 0.76 -11.83 -2.39
CA SER A 106 2.16 -11.44 -2.33
C SER A 106 2.62 -11.02 -3.71
N TYR A 107 3.50 -10.04 -3.78
CA TYR A 107 4.21 -9.63 -4.99
C TYR A 107 5.68 -9.35 -4.66
N SER A 108 6.47 -9.05 -5.70
CA SER A 108 7.89 -8.75 -5.52
C SER A 108 8.09 -7.58 -4.54
N PRO A 109 8.83 -7.76 -3.45
CA PRO A 109 9.13 -6.67 -2.52
C PRO A 109 10.03 -5.58 -3.13
N ASN A 110 10.65 -5.87 -4.26
CA ASN A 110 11.59 -4.95 -4.92
C ASN A 110 10.88 -3.69 -5.41
N SER A 111 9.60 -3.77 -5.85
CA SER A 111 8.85 -2.59 -6.29
C SER A 111 8.82 -1.51 -5.21
N VAL A 112 8.46 -1.87 -3.98
CA VAL A 112 8.40 -0.93 -2.85
C VAL A 112 9.80 -0.54 -2.38
N ALA A 113 10.75 -1.48 -2.38
CA ALA A 113 12.12 -1.21 -1.96
C ALA A 113 12.80 -0.18 -2.88
N ASP A 114 12.73 -0.38 -4.21
CA ASP A 114 13.28 0.54 -5.21
C ASP A 114 12.62 1.93 -5.13
N TYR A 115 11.29 1.95 -4.97
CA TYR A 115 10.56 3.20 -4.81
C TYR A 115 10.97 3.93 -3.53
N THR A 116 11.19 3.21 -2.44
CA THR A 116 11.67 3.79 -1.18
C THR A 116 13.05 4.41 -1.35
N VAL A 117 13.98 3.72 -2.01
CA VAL A 117 15.32 4.27 -2.30
C VAL A 117 15.21 5.53 -3.16
N MET A 118 14.36 5.54 -4.17
CA MET A 118 14.08 6.73 -4.97
C MET A 118 13.58 7.88 -4.08
N LEU A 119 12.59 7.64 -3.21
CA LEU A 119 12.06 8.65 -2.29
C LEU A 119 13.12 9.17 -1.32
N MET A 120 13.97 8.31 -0.78
CA MET A 120 15.11 8.73 0.05
C MET A 120 16.01 9.71 -0.70
N LEU A 121 16.42 9.35 -1.92
CA LEU A 121 17.28 10.19 -2.76
C LEU A 121 16.57 11.51 -3.13
N MET A 122 15.30 11.49 -3.44
CA MET A 122 14.53 12.70 -3.73
C MET A 122 14.43 13.63 -2.52
N ALA A 123 14.23 13.09 -1.31
CA ALA A 123 14.15 13.86 -0.08
C ALA A 123 15.51 14.53 0.27
N ILE A 124 16.60 13.75 0.31
CA ILE A 124 17.94 14.28 0.65
C ILE A 124 18.46 15.27 -0.39
N ARG A 125 18.06 15.14 -1.66
CA ARG A 125 18.45 16.04 -2.77
C ARG A 125 17.44 17.16 -3.01
N ARG A 126 16.39 17.31 -2.17
CA ARG A 126 15.37 18.39 -2.26
C ARG A 126 14.69 18.48 -3.63
N VAL A 127 14.46 17.34 -4.28
CA VAL A 127 14.01 17.27 -5.68
C VAL A 127 12.68 18.00 -5.88
N LYS A 128 11.72 17.93 -4.94
CA LYS A 128 10.46 18.68 -5.03
C LYS A 128 10.70 20.18 -5.17
N ALA A 129 11.53 20.77 -4.31
CA ALA A 129 11.83 22.20 -4.37
C ALA A 129 12.55 22.59 -5.67
N ILE A 130 13.46 21.74 -6.16
CA ILE A 130 14.15 21.93 -7.44
C ILE A 130 13.15 21.97 -8.59
N LEU A 131 12.24 20.99 -8.66
CA LEU A 131 11.25 20.90 -9.74
C LEU A 131 10.28 22.09 -9.72
N LEU A 132 9.80 22.50 -8.53
CA LEU A 132 8.91 23.66 -8.37
C LEU A 132 9.57 24.97 -8.83
N ARG A 133 10.87 25.17 -8.53
CA ARG A 133 11.62 26.33 -8.99
C ARG A 133 11.88 26.28 -10.49
N SER A 134 12.35 25.15 -10.98
CA SER A 134 12.60 24.96 -12.41
C SER A 134 11.34 25.23 -13.27
N ALA A 135 10.16 24.78 -12.79
CA ALA A 135 8.89 25.06 -13.45
C ALA A 135 8.55 26.57 -13.52
N ASN A 136 9.12 27.38 -12.61
CA ASN A 136 8.99 28.83 -12.60
C ASN A 136 10.23 29.57 -13.12
N GLN A 137 11.11 28.89 -13.87
CA GLN A 137 12.35 29.43 -14.43
C GLN A 137 13.34 29.99 -13.38
N ASP A 138 13.26 29.57 -12.12
CA ASP A 138 14.27 29.87 -11.11
C ASP A 138 15.34 28.75 -11.11
N TYR A 139 16.49 29.04 -11.71
CA TYR A 139 17.64 28.15 -11.79
C TYR A 139 18.71 28.44 -10.74
N SER A 140 18.40 29.23 -9.72
CA SER A 140 19.34 29.54 -8.64
C SER A 140 19.61 28.34 -7.72
N LEU A 141 20.83 28.25 -7.20
CA LEU A 141 21.25 27.17 -6.29
C LEU A 141 20.93 27.49 -4.82
N ARG A 142 20.56 28.71 -4.50
CA ARG A 142 20.39 29.18 -3.12
C ARG A 142 19.36 28.34 -2.36
N GLY A 143 19.78 27.72 -1.24
CA GLY A 143 18.92 26.94 -0.34
C GLY A 143 18.49 25.57 -0.91
N LEU A 144 19.06 25.13 -2.04
CA LEU A 144 18.80 23.82 -2.64
C LEU A 144 19.93 22.80 -2.41
N GLN A 145 20.94 23.14 -1.60
CA GLN A 145 21.99 22.19 -1.27
C GLN A 145 21.41 20.94 -0.60
N GLY A 146 21.66 19.78 -1.19
CA GLY A 146 21.27 18.48 -0.69
C GLY A 146 22.38 17.79 0.09
N LEU A 147 22.08 16.56 0.54
CA LEU A 147 23.00 15.68 1.24
C LEU A 147 23.45 14.52 0.33
N GLU A 148 24.54 13.88 0.70
CA GLU A 148 25.04 12.65 0.07
C GLU A 148 24.64 11.45 0.94
N MET A 149 23.96 10.46 0.35
CA MET A 149 23.48 9.25 1.05
C MET A 149 24.64 8.51 1.74
N HIS A 150 25.81 8.50 1.13
CA HIS A 150 27.01 7.83 1.66
C HIS A 150 27.39 8.29 3.07
N ASN A 151 27.11 9.55 3.42
CA ASN A 151 27.48 10.15 4.69
C ASN A 151 26.37 10.06 5.76
N LEU A 152 25.26 9.40 5.46
CA LEU A 152 24.10 9.35 6.35
C LEU A 152 23.96 8.00 7.05
N THR A 153 23.56 8.05 8.31
CA THR A 153 23.08 6.88 9.03
C THR A 153 21.60 6.69 8.72
N VAL A 154 21.25 5.56 8.10
CA VAL A 154 19.87 5.21 7.74
C VAL A 154 19.29 4.25 8.78
N GLY A 155 18.23 4.67 9.47
CA GLY A 155 17.43 3.84 10.36
C GLY A 155 16.30 3.17 9.62
N VAL A 156 16.23 1.83 9.63
CA VAL A 156 15.16 1.05 9.00
C VAL A 156 14.28 0.46 10.08
N ILE A 157 13.03 0.92 10.16
CA ILE A 157 12.05 0.41 11.11
C ILE A 157 11.13 -0.59 10.39
N GLY A 158 11.21 -1.85 10.81
CA GLY A 158 10.55 -2.97 10.13
C GLY A 158 11.53 -3.73 9.24
N THR A 159 11.91 -4.93 9.70
CA THR A 159 12.90 -5.79 9.03
C THR A 159 12.25 -6.99 8.35
N GLY A 160 11.07 -6.79 7.74
CA GLY A 160 10.37 -7.75 6.90
C GLY A 160 10.99 -7.87 5.49
N ARG A 161 10.24 -8.41 4.54
CA ARG A 161 10.72 -8.67 3.16
C ARG A 161 11.21 -7.41 2.43
N ILE A 162 10.61 -6.25 2.68
CA ILE A 162 10.96 -4.96 2.07
C ILE A 162 12.21 -4.36 2.76
N GLY A 163 12.16 -4.20 4.09
CA GLY A 163 13.26 -3.61 4.86
C GLY A 163 14.52 -4.50 4.96
N ARG A 164 14.43 -5.76 4.57
CA ARG A 164 15.45 -6.79 4.64
C ARG A 164 15.90 -7.30 3.28
N ASN A 165 15.95 -6.47 2.27
CA ASN A 165 16.55 -6.95 1.02
C ASN A 165 17.92 -7.56 1.33
N ASP A 166 18.21 -8.77 0.82
CA ASP A 166 19.37 -9.61 1.23
C ASP A 166 20.72 -8.90 1.21
N SER A 167 20.82 -7.82 0.45
CA SER A 167 21.99 -6.94 0.41
C SER A 167 22.24 -6.18 1.71
N VAL A 168 21.17 -5.86 2.49
CA VAL A 168 21.27 -5.07 3.72
C VAL A 168 21.68 -5.92 4.92
N LYS A 169 21.37 -7.21 4.94
CA LYS A 169 21.73 -8.13 6.04
C LYS A 169 23.22 -8.17 6.39
N LYS A 170 24.07 -7.91 5.41
CA LYS A 170 25.54 -8.00 5.55
C LYS A 170 26.19 -6.73 6.14
N ILE A 171 25.46 -5.61 6.13
CA ILE A 171 25.99 -4.29 6.47
C ILE A 171 25.20 -3.55 7.56
N ALA A 172 24.06 -4.08 8.01
CA ALA A 172 23.21 -3.45 9.01
C ALA A 172 23.36 -4.11 10.39
N GLY A 173 23.45 -3.30 11.44
CA GLY A 173 23.35 -3.71 12.84
C GLY A 173 21.92 -3.53 13.38
N TYR A 174 21.48 -4.43 14.26
CA TYR A 174 20.22 -4.26 15.00
C TYR A 174 20.48 -3.46 16.27
N VAL A 175 19.64 -2.45 16.50
CA VAL A 175 19.67 -1.60 17.69
C VAL A 175 18.25 -1.45 18.26
N SER A 176 18.13 -0.96 19.47
CA SER A 176 16.83 -0.62 20.05
C SER A 176 16.19 0.56 19.33
N LEU A 177 14.84 0.65 19.34
CA LEU A 177 14.13 1.77 18.71
C LEU A 177 14.61 3.15 19.22
N PRO A 178 14.77 3.40 20.54
CA PRO A 178 15.30 4.67 21.02
C PRO A 178 16.71 4.98 20.51
N GLU A 179 17.55 3.98 20.33
CA GLU A 179 18.88 4.15 19.79
C GLU A 179 18.85 4.47 18.30
N LEU A 180 18.03 3.76 17.52
CA LEU A 180 17.80 4.05 16.10
C LEU A 180 17.33 5.49 15.89
N LEU A 181 16.34 5.95 16.68
CA LEU A 181 15.83 7.32 16.59
C LEU A 181 16.93 8.37 16.83
N ARG A 182 17.78 8.14 17.84
CA ARG A 182 18.87 9.09 18.18
C ARG A 182 20.03 9.12 17.17
N GLN A 183 20.32 7.99 16.52
CA GLN A 183 21.51 7.87 15.66
C GLN A 183 21.21 8.18 14.20
N SER A 184 19.96 8.07 13.75
CA SER A 184 19.61 8.15 12.33
C SER A 184 19.52 9.58 11.82
N ASP A 185 20.12 9.82 10.65
CA ASP A 185 19.95 11.04 9.86
C ASP A 185 18.74 10.92 8.91
N LEU A 186 18.40 9.70 8.51
CA LEU A 186 17.23 9.34 7.74
C LEU A 186 16.56 8.11 8.35
N ILE A 187 15.25 8.14 8.51
CA ILE A 187 14.45 7.01 9.03
C ILE A 187 13.42 6.61 7.99
N THR A 188 13.31 5.29 7.74
CA THR A 188 12.32 4.72 6.83
C THR A 188 11.49 3.65 7.50
N LEU A 189 10.17 3.64 7.20
CA LEU A 189 9.18 2.75 7.83
C LEU A 189 8.77 1.63 6.87
N HIS A 190 8.85 0.36 7.33
CA HIS A 190 8.53 -0.85 6.55
C HIS A 190 7.79 -1.91 7.38
N MET A 191 6.83 -1.50 8.17
CA MET A 191 6.06 -2.37 9.05
C MET A 191 4.56 -2.26 8.78
N PRO A 192 3.77 -3.32 9.03
CA PRO A 192 2.31 -3.22 9.01
C PRO A 192 1.83 -2.30 10.13
N ALA A 193 0.65 -1.70 9.94
CA ALA A 193 -0.04 -1.02 11.04
C ALA A 193 -0.70 -2.04 11.97
N THR A 194 -0.54 -1.84 13.27
CA THR A 194 -1.20 -2.59 14.34
C THR A 194 -1.65 -1.62 15.43
N GLU A 195 -2.51 -2.06 16.34
CA GLU A 195 -2.90 -1.23 17.49
C GLU A 195 -1.68 -0.79 18.33
N GLU A 196 -0.66 -1.64 18.44
CA GLU A 196 0.54 -1.39 19.25
C GLU A 196 1.44 -0.30 18.64
N ASN A 197 1.51 -0.19 17.32
CA ASN A 197 2.36 0.77 16.63
C ASN A 197 1.61 1.96 16.02
N PHE A 198 0.30 2.07 16.31
CA PHE A 198 -0.49 3.22 15.92
C PHE A 198 0.14 4.51 16.46
N HIS A 199 0.37 5.48 15.59
CA HIS A 199 1.05 6.73 15.90
C HIS A 199 2.43 6.53 16.60
N MET A 200 3.20 5.52 16.19
CA MET A 200 4.53 5.32 16.74
C MET A 200 5.46 6.50 16.48
N ILE A 201 5.25 7.22 15.39
CA ILE A 201 5.91 8.50 15.09
C ILE A 201 4.98 9.63 15.55
N ARG A 202 5.24 10.12 16.74
CA ARG A 202 4.50 11.18 17.42
C ARG A 202 5.48 12.10 18.17
N ARG A 203 4.99 13.14 18.81
CA ARG A 203 5.80 14.15 19.49
C ARG A 203 6.95 13.55 20.30
N ASP A 204 6.67 12.59 21.18
CA ASP A 204 7.67 12.01 22.09
C ASP A 204 8.78 11.26 21.37
N THR A 205 8.46 10.53 20.30
CA THR A 205 9.44 9.82 19.49
C THR A 205 10.19 10.76 18.55
N ILE A 206 9.52 11.77 18.00
CA ILE A 206 10.14 12.79 17.15
C ILE A 206 11.18 13.60 17.96
N LEU A 207 10.90 13.93 19.21
CA LEU A 207 11.86 14.65 20.08
C LEU A 207 13.16 13.86 20.33
N GLN A 208 13.13 12.54 20.25
CA GLN A 208 14.31 11.68 20.37
C GLN A 208 15.18 11.63 19.11
N MET A 209 14.65 12.04 17.97
CA MET A 209 15.38 12.04 16.69
C MET A 209 16.41 13.17 16.62
N LYS A 210 17.30 13.09 15.67
CA LYS A 210 18.21 14.21 15.36
C LYS A 210 17.43 15.42 14.82
N ASP A 211 17.94 16.63 15.07
CA ASP A 211 17.41 17.82 14.42
C ASP A 211 17.70 17.78 12.92
N GLY A 212 16.70 18.10 12.12
CA GLY A 212 16.82 18.01 10.67
C GLY A 212 16.71 16.60 10.10
N VAL A 213 16.27 15.60 10.89
CA VAL A 213 16.07 14.23 10.42
C VAL A 213 15.16 14.18 9.19
N ILE A 214 15.41 13.22 8.31
CA ILE A 214 14.57 12.96 7.14
C ILE A 214 13.73 11.72 7.41
N LEU A 215 12.41 11.81 7.15
CA LEU A 215 11.48 10.70 7.35
C LEU A 215 10.91 10.21 6.02
N VAL A 216 10.96 8.89 5.78
CA VAL A 216 10.37 8.25 4.59
C VAL A 216 9.35 7.21 5.03
N ASN A 217 8.13 7.29 4.50
CA ASN A 217 7.07 6.33 4.81
C ASN A 217 6.46 5.76 3.54
N THR A 218 6.72 4.48 3.30
CA THR A 218 6.11 3.66 2.25
C THR A 218 5.35 2.47 2.84
N ALA A 219 5.00 2.55 4.14
CA ALA A 219 4.34 1.48 4.89
C ALA A 219 2.85 1.76 5.09
N ARG A 220 2.50 2.53 6.13
CA ARG A 220 1.11 2.93 6.44
C ARG A 220 1.07 4.34 7.01
N GLY A 221 0.06 5.12 6.61
CA GLY A 221 -0.14 6.50 7.07
C GLY A 221 -0.35 6.60 8.57
N SER A 222 -1.10 5.68 9.15
CA SER A 222 -1.44 5.62 10.58
C SER A 222 -0.24 5.37 11.52
N LEU A 223 0.94 5.08 11.01
CA LEU A 223 2.18 5.02 11.80
C LEU A 223 2.64 6.41 12.24
N ILE A 224 2.18 7.47 11.60
CA ILE A 224 2.58 8.85 11.87
C ILE A 224 1.37 9.65 12.36
N HIS A 225 1.48 10.26 13.54
CA HIS A 225 0.49 11.23 14.00
C HIS A 225 0.65 12.53 13.21
N THR A 226 -0.30 12.82 12.32
CA THR A 226 -0.20 13.92 11.35
C THR A 226 0.02 15.28 12.00
N GLY A 227 -0.66 15.59 13.11
CA GLY A 227 -0.53 16.88 13.80
C GLY A 227 0.86 17.12 14.38
N ASP A 228 1.44 16.12 15.05
CA ASP A 228 2.79 16.22 15.62
C ASP A 228 3.86 16.30 14.53
N PHE A 229 3.63 15.57 13.44
CA PHE A 229 4.53 15.59 12.28
C PHE A 229 4.55 16.96 11.59
N LEU A 230 3.39 17.59 11.39
CA LEU A 230 3.30 18.94 10.83
C LEU A 230 4.06 19.95 11.70
N ALA A 231 3.82 19.94 13.01
CA ALA A 231 4.52 20.82 13.95
C ALA A 231 6.06 20.59 13.92
N ALA A 232 6.50 19.36 13.75
CA ALA A 232 7.91 19.01 13.66
C ALA A 232 8.55 19.48 12.35
N VAL A 233 7.83 19.45 11.24
CA VAL A 233 8.29 20.01 9.96
C VAL A 233 8.38 21.53 10.06
N GLU A 234 7.37 22.20 10.62
CA GLU A 234 7.31 23.64 10.79
C GLU A 234 8.41 24.19 11.70
N SER A 235 8.76 23.45 12.77
CA SER A 235 9.86 23.81 13.67
C SER A 235 11.26 23.48 13.11
N GLY A 236 11.34 22.74 12.01
CA GLY A 236 12.62 22.26 11.46
C GLY A 236 13.19 21.01 12.15
N LYS A 237 12.52 20.46 13.16
CA LYS A 237 12.90 19.20 13.80
C LYS A 237 12.97 18.06 12.77
N ILE A 238 12.00 18.02 11.87
CA ILE A 238 12.04 17.20 10.64
C ILE A 238 12.46 18.11 9.48
N GLY A 239 13.67 17.87 8.97
CA GLY A 239 14.27 18.67 7.90
C GLY A 239 13.72 18.37 6.52
N GLY A 240 13.12 17.19 6.32
CA GLY A 240 12.51 16.77 5.07
C GLY A 240 11.74 15.47 5.21
N ALA A 241 10.83 15.23 4.29
CA ALA A 241 10.12 13.96 4.26
C ALA A 241 9.71 13.53 2.86
N ALA A 242 9.51 12.21 2.70
CA ALA A 242 8.88 11.62 1.52
C ALA A 242 7.86 10.57 1.97
N LEU A 243 6.59 10.83 1.68
CA LEU A 243 5.46 10.06 2.16
C LEU A 243 4.69 9.51 0.95
N ASP A 244 4.70 8.20 0.77
CA ASP A 244 3.84 7.54 -0.22
C ASP A 244 2.45 7.25 0.38
N VAL A 245 2.37 7.23 1.71
CA VAL A 245 1.18 6.98 2.49
C VAL A 245 0.97 8.08 3.53
N VAL A 246 -0.29 8.48 3.75
CA VAL A 246 -0.68 9.49 4.72
C VAL A 246 -1.89 9.04 5.53
N GLU A 247 -2.02 9.52 6.74
CA GLU A 247 -3.17 9.24 7.58
C GLU A 247 -4.47 9.78 6.94
N GLY A 248 -5.54 8.96 6.94
CA GLY A 248 -6.83 9.34 6.37
C GLY A 248 -6.85 9.36 4.83
N GLU A 249 -6.06 8.49 4.18
CA GLU A 249 -5.95 8.42 2.72
C GLU A 249 -6.96 7.47 2.05
N GLU A 250 -7.76 6.74 2.80
CA GLU A 250 -8.65 5.67 2.33
C GLU A 250 -9.62 6.14 1.24
N ASP A 251 -10.07 7.40 1.34
CA ASP A 251 -10.95 8.01 0.34
C ASP A 251 -10.23 8.66 -0.84
N LEU A 252 -8.90 8.69 -0.83
CA LEU A 252 -8.08 9.34 -1.85
C LEU A 252 -7.57 8.37 -2.92
N TYR A 253 -7.43 7.08 -2.59
CA TYR A 253 -6.82 6.10 -3.46
C TYR A 253 -7.53 5.99 -4.81
N TYR A 254 -6.71 6.04 -5.88
CA TYR A 254 -7.11 5.73 -7.27
C TYR A 254 -8.31 6.53 -7.77
N LYS A 255 -8.60 7.69 -7.17
CA LYS A 255 -9.72 8.57 -7.55
C LYS A 255 -9.19 9.84 -8.22
N ASP A 256 -9.82 10.28 -9.31
CA ASP A 256 -9.59 11.62 -9.87
C ASP A 256 -10.42 12.64 -9.08
N LEU A 257 -9.74 13.42 -8.26
CA LEU A 257 -10.35 14.40 -7.37
C LEU A 257 -10.03 15.86 -7.78
N LYS A 258 -9.56 16.08 -9.02
CA LYS A 258 -9.14 17.42 -9.51
C LYS A 258 -10.20 18.50 -9.34
N SER A 259 -11.46 18.15 -9.48
CA SER A 259 -12.61 19.08 -9.38
C SER A 259 -13.29 19.09 -8.01
N LYS A 260 -12.71 18.41 -7.01
CA LYS A 260 -13.29 18.31 -5.66
C LYS A 260 -12.44 19.03 -4.63
N VAL A 261 -13.09 19.62 -3.63
CA VAL A 261 -12.41 20.07 -2.43
C VAL A 261 -12.07 18.85 -1.59
N LEU A 262 -10.79 18.65 -1.28
CA LEU A 262 -10.36 17.57 -0.41
C LEU A 262 -10.59 17.98 1.05
N ASP A 263 -11.36 17.19 1.78
CA ASP A 263 -11.54 17.36 3.23
C ASP A 263 -10.42 16.64 4.00
N ASN A 264 -9.18 17.00 3.68
CA ASN A 264 -7.99 16.52 4.38
C ASN A 264 -7.00 17.67 4.51
N ARG A 265 -7.15 18.45 5.59
CA ARG A 265 -6.30 19.60 5.88
C ARG A 265 -4.83 19.20 6.07
N GLY A 266 -4.58 18.06 6.72
CA GLY A 266 -3.22 17.55 6.93
C GLY A 266 -2.50 17.31 5.62
N LEU A 267 -3.13 16.61 4.69
CA LEU A 267 -2.59 16.37 3.36
C LEU A 267 -2.35 17.68 2.58
N ALA A 268 -3.28 18.63 2.66
CA ALA A 268 -3.12 19.92 1.98
C ALA A 268 -1.87 20.66 2.48
N LEU A 269 -1.64 20.69 3.79
CA LEU A 269 -0.44 21.28 4.40
C LEU A 269 0.83 20.52 3.99
N LEU A 270 0.84 19.18 4.10
CA LEU A 270 2.00 18.36 3.70
C LEU A 270 2.38 18.61 2.23
N LYS A 271 1.40 18.72 1.35
CA LYS A 271 1.64 19.03 -0.07
C LYS A 271 2.17 20.43 -0.30
N SER A 272 1.88 21.41 0.56
CA SER A 272 2.35 22.80 0.44
C SER A 272 3.81 22.97 0.82
N TYR A 273 4.35 22.13 1.71
CA TYR A 273 5.73 22.27 2.19
C TYR A 273 6.75 21.89 1.10
N PRO A 274 7.77 22.72 0.84
CA PRO A 274 8.77 22.49 -0.20
C PRO A 274 9.71 21.31 0.11
N ASN A 275 9.85 20.96 1.38
CA ASN A 275 10.70 19.88 1.89
C ASN A 275 9.92 18.57 2.18
N VAL A 276 8.63 18.52 1.88
CA VAL A 276 7.79 17.32 2.03
C VAL A 276 7.30 16.87 0.68
N LEU A 277 7.74 15.70 0.23
CA LEU A 277 7.26 15.04 -0.97
C LEU A 277 6.10 14.10 -0.59
N VAL A 278 4.99 14.15 -1.30
CA VAL A 278 3.86 13.23 -1.13
C VAL A 278 3.55 12.57 -2.45
N THR A 279 3.47 11.25 -2.47
CA THR A 279 3.04 10.44 -3.61
C THR A 279 1.79 9.65 -3.25
N PRO A 280 0.90 9.33 -4.22
CA PRO A 280 -0.42 8.80 -3.91
C PRO A 280 -0.45 7.28 -3.78
N HIS A 281 0.29 6.72 -2.82
CA HIS A 281 0.38 5.28 -2.50
C HIS A 281 0.70 4.42 -3.72
N MET A 282 1.78 4.75 -4.41
CA MET A 282 2.18 4.13 -5.68
C MET A 282 3.43 3.24 -5.58
N ALA A 283 4.02 3.09 -4.40
CA ALA A 283 5.28 2.36 -4.26
C ALA A 283 5.24 0.92 -4.80
N PHE A 284 4.07 0.28 -4.77
CA PHE A 284 3.87 -1.06 -5.33
C PHE A 284 3.70 -1.08 -6.85
N HIS A 285 3.28 0.03 -7.47
CA HIS A 285 2.73 0.06 -8.82
C HIS A 285 3.79 -0.11 -9.91
N THR A 286 4.16 -1.36 -10.16
CA THR A 286 5.04 -1.80 -11.26
C THR A 286 4.33 -2.89 -12.07
N ASN A 287 4.76 -3.08 -13.33
CA ASN A 287 4.21 -4.12 -14.19
C ASN A 287 4.27 -5.52 -13.55
N GLN A 288 5.41 -5.84 -12.91
CA GLN A 288 5.58 -7.14 -12.24
C GLN A 288 4.65 -7.28 -11.03
N ALA A 289 4.53 -6.25 -10.18
CA ALA A 289 3.66 -6.32 -9.01
C ALA A 289 2.18 -6.41 -9.42
N VAL A 290 1.73 -5.66 -10.43
CA VAL A 290 0.36 -5.75 -10.94
C VAL A 290 0.05 -7.14 -11.50
N LYS A 291 0.99 -7.74 -12.27
CA LYS A 291 0.86 -9.12 -12.76
C LYS A 291 0.78 -10.11 -11.60
N ASP A 292 1.70 -10.03 -10.63
CA ASP A 292 1.73 -10.91 -9.46
C ASP A 292 0.43 -10.82 -8.64
N MET A 293 -0.08 -9.61 -8.42
CA MET A 293 -1.33 -9.39 -7.67
C MET A 293 -2.53 -10.02 -8.37
N ALA A 294 -2.69 -9.80 -9.67
CA ALA A 294 -3.78 -10.38 -10.45
C ALA A 294 -3.70 -11.92 -10.47
N GLU A 295 -2.50 -12.46 -10.75
CA GLU A 295 -2.29 -13.90 -10.82
C GLU A 295 -2.49 -14.58 -9.46
N ASN A 296 -1.89 -14.05 -8.39
CA ASN A 296 -1.98 -14.64 -7.06
C ASN A 296 -3.41 -14.60 -6.51
N SER A 297 -4.17 -13.55 -6.82
CA SER A 297 -5.58 -13.45 -6.44
C SER A 297 -6.43 -14.52 -7.17
N VAL A 298 -6.28 -14.67 -8.48
CA VAL A 298 -6.98 -15.72 -9.24
C VAL A 298 -6.57 -17.12 -8.75
N LYS A 299 -5.28 -17.34 -8.51
CA LYS A 299 -4.75 -18.61 -7.97
C LYS A 299 -5.37 -18.95 -6.61
N SER A 300 -5.49 -17.97 -5.69
CA SER A 300 -6.12 -18.18 -4.38
C SER A 300 -7.58 -18.59 -4.51
N CYS A 301 -8.34 -17.95 -5.41
CA CYS A 301 -9.72 -18.32 -5.70
C CYS A 301 -9.83 -19.76 -6.23
N VAL A 302 -8.92 -20.18 -7.13
CA VAL A 302 -8.87 -21.54 -7.69
C VAL A 302 -8.56 -22.56 -6.62
N LEU A 303 -7.58 -22.30 -5.76
CA LEU A 303 -7.21 -23.20 -4.65
C LEU A 303 -8.37 -23.36 -3.67
N PHE A 304 -9.04 -22.23 -3.32
CA PHE A 304 -10.23 -22.27 -2.47
C PHE A 304 -11.33 -23.18 -3.05
N SER A 305 -11.63 -23.04 -4.34
CA SER A 305 -12.69 -23.84 -4.97
C SER A 305 -12.38 -25.34 -5.01
N LYS A 306 -11.11 -25.71 -4.95
CA LYS A 306 -10.65 -27.11 -4.91
C LYS A 306 -10.50 -27.64 -3.49
N GLY A 307 -10.66 -26.81 -2.46
CA GLY A 307 -10.37 -27.17 -1.07
C GLY A 307 -8.88 -27.42 -0.82
N GLU A 308 -8.01 -26.81 -1.63
CA GLU A 308 -6.56 -26.88 -1.48
C GLU A 308 -6.04 -25.75 -0.59
N GLU A 309 -4.85 -25.93 0.01
CA GLU A 309 -4.20 -24.94 0.86
C GLU A 309 -3.87 -23.66 0.07
N ILE A 310 -4.25 -22.51 0.63
CA ILE A 310 -4.03 -21.21 0.04
C ILE A 310 -2.80 -20.56 0.72
N PRO A 311 -1.70 -20.30 -0.01
CA PRO A 311 -0.48 -19.75 0.58
C PRO A 311 -0.63 -18.38 1.24
N TRP A 312 -1.68 -17.63 0.88
CA TRP A 312 -1.94 -16.27 1.37
C TRP A 312 -3.30 -16.14 2.07
N GLN A 313 -3.80 -17.24 2.62
CA GLN A 313 -5.02 -17.20 3.45
C GLN A 313 -4.74 -16.49 4.78
N ILE A 314 -5.69 -15.65 5.18
CA ILE A 314 -5.65 -14.89 6.43
C ILE A 314 -6.56 -15.53 7.48
N ILE A 315 -7.80 -15.83 7.07
CA ILE A 315 -8.79 -16.58 7.86
C ILE A 315 -9.53 -17.58 7.00
#